data_30f09c7e0e7eaf4531951e0b1e471271
#
_entry.id   30f09c7e0e7eaf4531951e0b1e471271
#
_cell.length_a   1.000
_cell.length_b   1.000
_cell.length_c   1.000
_cell.angle_alpha   90.00
_cell.angle_beta   90.00
_cell.angle_gamma   90.00
#
_symmetry.space_group_name_H-M   'P 1'
#
loop_
_entity.id
_entity.type
_entity.pdbx_description
1 polymer ?
#
loop_
_entity_poly.entity_id
_entity_poly.type
_entity_poly.pdbx_seq_one_letter_code
_entity_poly.pdbx_strand_id
1 'polypeptide(L)' 'MAKSSNNSKNLIGKNIRKLRQEKGISQDRLSKLADLSLNTIVNIESGGNLNPTIETLTKIANALEVKVDDLIRS' A
#
# COMPACT_ATOMS: atom_id res chain seq x y z
N MET A 1 21.82 9.65 6.29
CA MET A 1 20.76 10.42 6.80
C MET A 1 19.63 9.58 7.33
N ALA A 2 19.18 9.99 8.47
CA ALA A 2 18.10 9.27 9.13
C ALA A 2 16.84 9.22 8.32
N LYS A 3 16.59 10.19 7.52
CA LYS A 3 15.40 10.25 6.70
C LYS A 3 15.27 9.12 5.72
N SER A 4 16.36 8.71 5.14
CA SER A 4 16.34 7.63 4.17
C SER A 4 15.92 6.31 4.81
N SER A 5 16.43 6.04 6.00
CA SER A 5 16.08 4.84 6.72
C SER A 5 14.60 4.78 7.05
N ASN A 6 14.03 5.91 7.50
CA ASN A 6 12.62 5.97 7.84
C ASN A 6 11.76 5.76 6.60
N ASN A 7 12.14 6.34 5.50
CA ASN A 7 11.39 6.18 4.26
C ASN A 7 11.43 4.73 3.79
N SER A 8 12.56 4.10 3.93
CA SER A 8 12.70 2.71 3.52
C SER A 8 11.82 1.78 4.34
N LYS A 9 11.67 2.04 5.64
CA LYS A 9 10.89 1.18 6.51
C LYS A 9 9.42 1.11 6.15
N ASN A 10 8.88 2.16 5.59
CA ASN A 10 7.46 2.20 5.24
C ASN A 10 7.24 2.47 3.76
N LEU A 11 8.14 1.96 2.95
CA LEU A 11 8.10 2.21 1.51
C LEU A 11 6.80 1.71 0.88
N ILE A 12 6.41 0.49 1.20
CA ILE A 12 5.21 -0.12 0.61
C ILE A 12 3.98 0.70 0.98
N GLY A 13 3.84 1.05 2.25
CA GLY A 13 2.69 1.83 2.70
C GLY A 13 2.61 3.19 2.03
N LYS A 14 3.76 3.84 1.87
CA LYS A 14 3.81 5.15 1.20
C LYS A 14 3.47 5.04 -0.27
N ASN A 15 3.96 4.01 -0.93
CA ASN A 15 3.64 3.80 -2.35
C ASN A 15 2.16 3.54 -2.56
N ILE A 16 1.56 2.71 -1.72
CA ILE A 16 0.14 2.42 -1.81
C ILE A 16 -0.68 3.68 -1.60
N ARG A 17 -0.34 4.44 -0.58
CA ARG A 17 -1.05 5.68 -0.27
C ARG A 17 -0.96 6.67 -1.44
N LYS A 18 0.22 6.83 -1.99
CA LYS A 18 0.43 7.74 -3.11
C LYS A 18 -0.41 7.34 -4.33
N LEU A 19 -0.37 6.05 -4.69
CA LEU A 19 -1.12 5.56 -5.84
C LEU A 19 -2.62 5.66 -5.59
N ARG A 20 -3.06 5.39 -4.38
CA ARG A 20 -4.46 5.53 -4.01
C ARG A 20 -4.94 6.97 -4.15
N GLN A 21 -4.14 7.91 -3.65
CA GLN A 21 -4.47 9.33 -3.73
C GLN A 21 -4.46 9.82 -5.18
N GLU A 22 -3.56 9.34 -5.99
CA GLU A 22 -3.54 9.67 -7.42
C GLU A 22 -4.81 9.22 -8.11
N LYS A 23 -5.38 8.11 -7.65
CA LYS A 23 -6.64 7.62 -8.22
C LYS A 23 -7.86 8.27 -7.58
N GLY A 24 -7.66 9.08 -6.55
CA GLY A 24 -8.76 9.79 -5.91
C GLY A 24 -9.69 8.89 -5.11
N ILE A 25 -9.18 7.78 -4.57
CA ILE A 25 -10.03 6.87 -3.80
C ILE A 25 -9.64 6.84 -2.33
N SER A 26 -10.62 6.53 -1.48
CA SER A 26 -10.41 6.43 -0.05
C SER A 26 -9.79 5.10 0.33
N GLN A 27 -9.31 5.00 1.56
CA GLN A 27 -8.84 3.73 2.10
C GLN A 27 -9.97 2.68 2.10
N ASP A 28 -11.16 3.10 2.46
CA ASP A 28 -12.32 2.22 2.46
C ASP A 28 -12.62 1.68 1.06
N ARG A 29 -12.58 2.56 0.09
CA ARG A 29 -12.82 2.16 -1.30
C ARG A 29 -11.75 1.17 -1.77
N LEU A 30 -10.49 1.44 -1.47
CA LEU A 30 -9.42 0.54 -1.85
C LEU A 30 -9.62 -0.83 -1.19
N SER A 31 -10.01 -0.86 0.07
CA SER A 31 -10.21 -2.13 0.76
C SER A 31 -11.27 -2.98 0.06
N LYS A 32 -12.33 -2.35 -0.37
CA LYS A 32 -13.41 -3.05 -1.08
C LYS A 32 -12.97 -3.52 -2.44
N LEU A 33 -12.28 -2.70 -3.19
CA LEU A 33 -11.78 -3.09 -4.51
C LEU A 33 -10.76 -4.22 -4.42
N ALA A 34 -9.98 -4.24 -3.37
CA ALA A 34 -8.95 -5.24 -3.17
C ALA A 34 -9.45 -6.49 -2.44
N ASP A 35 -10.70 -6.48 -2.01
CA ASP A 35 -11.27 -7.58 -1.23
C ASP A 35 -10.45 -7.83 0.05
N LEU A 36 -10.13 -6.74 0.74
CA LEU A 36 -9.40 -6.77 1.99
C LEU A 36 -10.16 -5.95 3.02
N SER A 37 -9.86 -6.15 4.30
CA SER A 37 -10.47 -5.32 5.32
C SER A 37 -9.88 -3.93 5.31
N LEU A 38 -10.67 -2.95 5.74
CA LEU A 38 -10.18 -1.59 5.90
C LEU A 38 -8.98 -1.56 6.85
N ASN A 39 -9.04 -2.33 7.91
CA ASN A 39 -7.97 -2.39 8.89
C ASN A 39 -6.65 -2.85 8.27
N THR A 40 -6.70 -3.77 7.31
CA THR A 40 -5.51 -4.21 6.59
C THR A 40 -4.87 -3.04 5.82
N ILE A 41 -5.69 -2.25 5.12
CA ILE A 41 -5.20 -1.11 4.36
C ILE A 41 -4.61 -0.06 5.30
N VAL A 42 -5.33 0.26 6.36
CA VAL A 42 -4.88 1.26 7.34
C VAL A 42 -3.54 0.84 7.94
N ASN A 43 -3.40 -0.41 8.33
CA ASN A 43 -2.16 -0.90 8.93
C ASN A 43 -0.98 -0.85 7.97
N ILE A 44 -1.19 -1.19 6.72
CA ILE A 44 -0.11 -1.14 5.73
C ILE A 44 0.31 0.31 5.47
N GLU A 45 -0.66 1.19 5.27
CA GLU A 45 -0.33 2.59 4.98
C GLU A 45 0.32 3.29 6.14
N SER A 46 -0.02 2.94 7.37
CA SER A 46 0.53 3.58 8.55
C SER A 46 1.89 3.02 8.96
N GLY A 47 2.30 1.92 8.38
CA GLY A 47 3.54 1.25 8.77
C GLY A 47 3.35 0.22 9.87
N GLY A 48 2.11 -0.07 10.24
CA GLY A 48 1.82 -1.11 11.24
C GLY A 48 2.13 -2.50 10.74
N ASN A 49 2.09 -2.69 9.42
CA ASN A 49 2.53 -3.91 8.78
C ASN A 49 3.52 -3.55 7.69
N LEU A 50 4.79 -3.82 7.91
CA LEU A 50 5.87 -3.50 6.95
C LEU A 50 6.12 -4.62 5.93
N ASN A 51 5.52 -5.78 6.16
CA ASN A 51 5.76 -6.96 5.31
C ASN A 51 4.45 -7.65 4.94
N PRO A 52 3.59 -6.98 4.15
CA PRO A 52 2.37 -7.65 3.67
C PRO A 52 2.74 -8.88 2.83
N THR A 53 1.87 -9.86 2.81
CA THR A 53 2.09 -11.05 1.99
C THR A 53 2.01 -10.71 0.50
N ILE A 54 2.56 -11.55 -0.33
CA ILE A 54 2.45 -11.41 -1.78
C ILE A 54 0.98 -11.44 -2.22
N GLU A 55 0.18 -12.26 -1.59
CA GLU A 55 -1.25 -12.31 -1.89
C GLU A 55 -1.91 -10.96 -1.64
N THR A 56 -1.64 -10.36 -0.48
CA THR A 56 -2.17 -9.05 -0.14
C THR A 56 -1.70 -7.99 -1.12
N LEU A 57 -0.42 -8.00 -1.46
CA LEU A 57 0.12 -7.02 -2.41
C LEU A 57 -0.48 -7.18 -3.80
N THR A 58 -0.71 -8.42 -4.23
CA THR A 58 -1.34 -8.67 -5.52
C THR A 58 -2.76 -8.12 -5.57
N LYS A 59 -3.51 -8.31 -4.51
CA LYS A 59 -4.87 -7.78 -4.42
C LYS A 59 -4.89 -6.25 -4.50
N ILE A 60 -3.97 -5.62 -3.80
CA ILE A 60 -3.88 -4.16 -3.80
C ILE A 60 -3.43 -3.65 -5.17
N ALA A 61 -2.44 -4.28 -5.77
CA ALA A 61 -1.95 -3.88 -7.09
C ALA A 61 -3.05 -3.98 -8.14
N ASN A 62 -3.80 -5.07 -8.11
CA ASN A 62 -4.92 -5.25 -9.04
C ASN A 62 -5.98 -4.16 -8.83
N ALA A 63 -6.28 -3.85 -7.59
CA ALA A 63 -7.28 -2.82 -7.28
C ALA A 63 -6.82 -1.44 -7.76
N LEU A 64 -5.53 -1.16 -7.69
CA LEU A 64 -4.95 0.10 -8.14
C LEU A 64 -4.58 0.08 -9.62
N GLU A 65 -4.72 -1.06 -10.27
CA GLU A 65 -4.40 -1.22 -11.70
C GLU A 65 -2.92 -0.96 -11.97
N VAL A 66 -2.07 -1.44 -11.08
CA VAL A 66 -0.62 -1.32 -11.21
C VAL A 66 0.01 -2.70 -10.99
N LYS A 67 1.31 -2.78 -11.15
CA LYS A 67 2.06 -4.02 -10.89
C LYS A 67 2.48 -4.06 -9.43
N VAL A 68 2.67 -5.27 -8.90
CA VAL A 68 3.21 -5.42 -7.55
C VAL A 68 4.55 -4.68 -7.43
N ASP A 69 5.36 -4.71 -8.47
CA ASP A 69 6.63 -4.01 -8.49
C ASP A 69 6.48 -2.51 -8.20
N ASP A 70 5.39 -1.91 -8.65
CA ASP A 70 5.13 -0.49 -8.39
C ASP A 70 4.86 -0.21 -6.92
N LEU A 71 4.49 -1.22 -6.15
CA LEU A 71 4.23 -1.05 -4.72
C LEU A 71 5.49 -1.19 -3.88
N ILE A 72 6.50 -1.88 -4.38
CA ILE A 72 7.65 -2.28 -3.56
C ILE A 72 8.94 -1.57 -3.90
N ARG A 73 9.02 -0.83 -4.98
CA ARG A 73 10.25 -0.12 -5.33
C ARG A 73 10.14 1.37 -5.03
N SER A 74 11.28 1.97 -4.81
CA SER A 74 11.33 3.41 -4.49
C SER A 74 11.13 4.34 -5.69
#